data_8c27cb4a4460b053bf28fb63e8f0ff1d
#
_entry.id   8c27cb4a4460b053bf28fb63e8f0ff1d
#
_cell.length_a   1.000
_cell.length_b   1.000
_cell.length_c   1.000
_cell.angle_alpha   90.00
_cell.angle_beta   90.00
_cell.angle_gamma   90.00
#
_symmetry.space_group_name_H-M   'P 1'
#
loop_
_entity.id
_entity.type
_entity.pdbx_description
1 polymer ?
#
loop_
_entity_poly.entity_id
_entity_poly.type
_entity_poly.pdbx_seq_one_letter_code
_entity_poly.pdbx_strand_id
1 'polypeptide(L)'
;MHGHLLVSISSIFSDTRKQTSNLLKELDREEIPVSLLVAPHIDGNWHLAKDDKTLGFLKEQESAGRLLILNGFDQAVQGRRAEFANLDSHEANLRLKGATRQMAKLGFESSIFAPPRWRMSPGTLEVLPNFAFDVAVSTRGIHELRSGKFHQTRNLSFGEGFGAAKWWRRNIIRAAERSALRGNTVRLSISGRNLNDRKVVSDFIKAVDRAASAGAQPADYGVFLTKR
;
A
#
# COMPACT_ATOMS: atom_id res chain seq x y z
N MET A 1 1.93 6.16 24.40
CA MET A 1 2.38 5.30 23.27
C MET A 1 2.38 6.16 22.02
N HIS A 2 3.48 6.19 21.28
CA HIS A 2 3.53 6.91 20.00
C HIS A 2 2.93 6.02 18.91
N GLY A 3 2.11 6.61 18.03
CA GLY A 3 1.57 5.92 16.86
C GLY A 3 2.65 5.72 15.79
N HIS A 4 2.43 4.77 14.87
CA HIS A 4 3.34 4.53 13.76
C HIS A 4 3.09 5.48 12.58
N LEU A 5 4.13 5.82 11.83
CA LEU A 5 4.05 6.40 10.50
C LEU A 5 4.28 5.30 9.46
N LEU A 6 3.23 4.93 8.74
CA LEU A 6 3.23 3.89 7.73
C LEU A 6 3.15 4.51 6.34
N VAL A 7 4.19 4.34 5.56
CA VAL A 7 4.28 4.89 4.20
C VAL A 7 4.19 3.77 3.17
N SER A 8 3.44 3.97 2.09
CA SER A 8 3.32 2.96 1.03
C SER A 8 3.20 3.56 -0.37
N ILE A 9 3.70 2.80 -1.35
CA ILE A 9 3.63 3.14 -2.78
C ILE A 9 2.93 2.00 -3.51
N SER A 10 1.95 2.33 -4.35
CA SER A 10 1.22 1.39 -5.21
C SER A 10 1.44 1.68 -6.69
N SER A 11 0.87 0.86 -7.59
CA SER A 11 0.95 1.04 -9.05
C SER A 11 2.41 1.10 -9.55
N ILE A 12 3.19 0.07 -9.21
CA ILE A 12 4.60 -0.05 -9.59
C ILE A 12 4.69 -0.93 -10.83
N PHE A 13 5.03 -0.33 -11.97
CA PHE A 13 5.16 -0.99 -13.28
C PHE A 13 6.13 -0.22 -14.17
N SER A 14 6.31 -0.65 -15.43
CA SER A 14 7.29 -0.08 -16.39
C SER A 14 7.37 1.45 -16.34
N ASP A 15 6.22 2.11 -16.43
CA ASP A 15 6.14 3.57 -16.57
C ASP A 15 6.40 4.33 -15.26
N THR A 16 6.21 3.67 -14.12
CA THR A 16 6.29 4.29 -12.79
C THR A 16 7.53 3.86 -11.99
N ARG A 17 8.21 2.78 -12.41
CA ARG A 17 9.36 2.21 -11.70
C ARG A 17 10.46 3.22 -11.42
N LYS A 18 10.85 4.03 -12.44
CA LYS A 18 11.93 5.02 -12.29
C LYS A 18 11.60 6.06 -11.22
N GLN A 19 10.39 6.60 -11.27
CA GLN A 19 9.93 7.59 -10.30
C GLN A 19 9.76 6.99 -8.91
N THR A 20 9.28 5.74 -8.83
CA THR A 20 9.22 4.98 -7.58
C THR A 20 10.62 4.85 -6.97
N SER A 21 11.61 4.43 -7.76
CA SER A 21 13.01 4.33 -7.30
C SER A 21 13.56 5.68 -6.80
N ASN A 22 13.22 6.78 -7.45
CA ASN A 22 13.67 8.10 -7.03
C ASN A 22 13.05 8.51 -5.68
N LEU A 23 11.74 8.31 -5.50
CA LEU A 23 11.06 8.60 -4.24
C LEU A 23 11.58 7.71 -3.10
N LEU A 24 11.84 6.42 -3.37
CA LEU A 24 12.42 5.54 -2.36
C LEU A 24 13.79 6.04 -1.87
N LYS A 25 14.68 6.45 -2.78
CA LYS A 25 15.99 7.02 -2.41
C LYS A 25 15.88 8.28 -1.55
N GLU A 26 14.85 9.09 -1.77
CA GLU A 26 14.59 10.29 -0.97
C GLU A 26 14.12 9.92 0.44
N LEU A 27 13.15 9.00 0.55
CA LEU A 27 12.62 8.53 1.83
C LEU A 27 13.65 7.70 2.63
N ASP A 28 14.51 6.94 1.94
CA ASP A 28 15.60 6.17 2.58
C ASP A 28 16.64 7.08 3.24
N ARG A 29 16.93 8.27 2.68
CA ARG A 29 17.84 9.26 3.32
C ARG A 29 17.28 9.81 4.63
N GLU A 30 15.96 9.85 4.75
CA GLU A 30 15.24 10.29 5.95
C GLU A 30 14.87 9.10 6.86
N GLU A 31 15.41 7.90 6.58
CA GLU A 31 15.17 6.67 7.33
C GLU A 31 13.67 6.32 7.47
N ILE A 32 12.88 6.63 6.44
CA ILE A 32 11.44 6.33 6.39
C ILE A 32 11.20 4.98 5.71
N PRO A 33 10.81 3.92 6.44
CA PRO A 33 10.44 2.63 5.85
C PRO A 33 9.23 2.78 4.93
N VAL A 34 9.30 2.15 3.75
CA VAL A 34 8.23 2.19 2.75
C VAL A 34 7.80 0.79 2.37
N SER A 35 6.51 0.49 2.48
CA SER A 35 5.93 -0.76 1.97
C SER A 35 5.53 -0.60 0.51
N LEU A 36 5.85 -1.58 -0.32
CA LEU A 36 5.50 -1.59 -1.74
C LEU A 36 4.27 -2.48 -1.98
N LEU A 37 3.23 -1.88 -2.57
CA LEU A 37 2.00 -2.58 -2.92
C LEU A 37 2.11 -3.10 -4.36
N VAL A 38 2.15 -4.41 -4.51
CA VAL A 38 2.44 -5.09 -5.77
C VAL A 38 1.27 -5.96 -6.21
N ALA A 39 0.89 -5.84 -7.49
CA ALA A 39 -0.09 -6.70 -8.12
C ALA A 39 0.54 -7.42 -9.32
N PRO A 40 0.15 -8.67 -9.63
CA PRO A 40 0.67 -9.39 -10.80
C PRO A 40 0.24 -8.77 -12.13
N HIS A 41 -0.90 -8.06 -12.15
CA HIS A 41 -1.41 -7.37 -13.34
C HIS A 41 -1.81 -5.93 -13.03
N ILE A 42 -1.74 -5.08 -14.06
CA ILE A 42 -2.24 -3.70 -14.00
C ILE A 42 -3.01 -3.40 -15.30
N ASP A 43 -4.26 -2.95 -15.18
CA ASP A 43 -5.17 -2.58 -16.27
C ASP A 43 -5.42 -3.70 -17.32
N GLY A 44 -5.32 -4.96 -16.93
CA GLY A 44 -5.49 -6.09 -17.82
C GLY A 44 -4.42 -6.25 -18.91
N ASN A 45 -3.58 -5.24 -19.10
CA ASN A 45 -2.60 -5.18 -20.20
C ASN A 45 -1.16 -5.37 -19.74
N TRP A 46 -0.81 -4.89 -18.57
CA TRP A 46 0.54 -5.06 -18.04
C TRP A 46 0.59 -6.27 -17.08
N HIS A 47 1.62 -7.09 -17.26
CA HIS A 47 1.87 -8.27 -16.46
C HIS A 47 3.27 -8.21 -15.87
N LEU A 48 3.40 -8.36 -14.55
CA LEU A 48 4.71 -8.39 -13.88
C LEU A 48 5.61 -9.50 -14.43
N ALA A 49 5.04 -10.65 -14.75
CA ALA A 49 5.75 -11.79 -15.33
C ALA A 49 6.39 -11.53 -16.72
N LYS A 50 6.01 -10.42 -17.38
CA LYS A 50 6.52 -10.02 -18.69
C LYS A 50 7.41 -8.77 -18.65
N ASP A 51 7.62 -8.21 -17.46
CA ASP A 51 8.45 -7.02 -17.26
C ASP A 51 9.65 -7.34 -16.35
N ASP A 52 10.67 -7.93 -16.94
CA ASP A 52 11.90 -8.36 -16.23
C ASP A 52 12.56 -7.22 -15.45
N LYS A 53 12.47 -5.98 -15.97
CA LYS A 53 13.06 -4.82 -15.31
C LYS A 53 12.31 -4.44 -14.04
N THR A 54 10.98 -4.51 -14.05
CA THR A 54 10.19 -4.26 -12.82
C THR A 54 10.29 -5.43 -11.87
N LEU A 55 10.28 -6.66 -12.38
CA LEU A 55 10.50 -7.86 -11.57
C LEU A 55 11.86 -7.82 -10.85
N GLY A 56 12.94 -7.52 -11.57
CA GLY A 56 14.27 -7.35 -10.99
C GLY A 56 14.31 -6.26 -9.92
N PHE A 57 13.74 -5.10 -10.22
CA PHE A 57 13.63 -4.00 -9.25
C PHE A 57 12.91 -4.42 -7.96
N LEU A 58 11.78 -5.12 -8.05
CA LEU A 58 11.04 -5.57 -6.86
C LEU A 58 11.83 -6.59 -6.05
N LYS A 59 12.55 -7.51 -6.71
CA LYS A 59 13.44 -8.47 -6.03
C LYS A 59 14.59 -7.78 -5.30
N GLU A 60 15.19 -6.75 -5.90
CA GLU A 60 16.21 -5.93 -5.24
C GLU A 60 15.65 -5.24 -3.99
N GLN A 61 14.44 -4.67 -4.10
CA GLN A 61 13.80 -4.02 -2.95
C GLN A 61 13.48 -5.01 -1.82
N GLU A 62 12.96 -6.19 -2.15
CA GLU A 62 12.70 -7.26 -1.17
C GLU A 62 13.99 -7.74 -0.51
N SER A 63 15.05 -7.98 -1.29
CA SER A 63 16.37 -8.38 -0.79
C SER A 63 17.01 -7.32 0.11
N ALA A 64 16.69 -6.05 -0.10
CA ALA A 64 17.08 -4.94 0.77
C ALA A 64 16.21 -4.84 2.04
N GLY A 65 15.32 -5.80 2.30
CA GLY A 65 14.45 -5.86 3.49
C GLY A 65 13.16 -5.05 3.38
N ARG A 66 12.82 -4.56 2.18
CA ARG A 66 11.59 -3.77 2.00
C ARG A 66 10.37 -4.70 1.93
N LEU A 67 9.33 -4.34 2.68
CA LEU A 67 8.10 -5.12 2.74
C LEU A 67 7.29 -5.01 1.44
N LEU A 68 6.99 -6.16 0.82
CA LEU A 68 6.08 -6.27 -0.30
C LEU A 68 4.69 -6.71 0.18
N ILE A 69 3.65 -6.01 -0.24
CA ILE A 69 2.25 -6.25 0.12
C ILE A 69 1.47 -6.63 -1.14
N LEU A 70 0.71 -7.71 -1.11
CA LEU A 70 -0.14 -8.09 -2.24
C LEU A 70 -1.27 -7.07 -2.42
N ASN A 71 -1.34 -6.48 -3.62
CA ASN A 71 -2.30 -5.42 -3.96
C ASN A 71 -3.33 -5.85 -5.02
N GLY A 72 -4.03 -6.95 -4.73
CA GLY A 72 -5.03 -7.52 -5.63
C GLY A 72 -4.45 -8.42 -6.71
N PHE A 73 -5.30 -8.79 -7.68
CA PHE A 73 -4.96 -9.62 -8.84
C PHE A 73 -4.69 -8.76 -10.07
N ASP A 74 -5.61 -7.84 -10.39
CA ASP A 74 -5.47 -6.86 -11.47
C ASP A 74 -5.83 -5.47 -10.93
N GLN A 75 -4.82 -4.65 -10.75
CA GLN A 75 -5.00 -3.30 -10.28
C GLN A 75 -5.55 -2.41 -11.41
N ALA A 76 -6.87 -2.42 -11.59
CA ALA A 76 -7.53 -1.57 -12.56
C ALA A 76 -7.35 -0.10 -12.22
N VAL A 77 -6.95 0.68 -13.23
CA VAL A 77 -6.68 2.13 -13.10
C VAL A 77 -7.91 2.94 -13.45
N GLN A 78 -8.71 2.45 -14.38
CA GLN A 78 -9.89 3.14 -14.86
C GLN A 78 -11.18 2.56 -14.27
N GLY A 79 -12.12 3.43 -13.97
CA GLY A 79 -13.43 3.07 -13.45
C GLY A 79 -13.62 3.34 -11.96
N ARG A 80 -14.89 3.38 -11.54
CA ARG A 80 -15.30 3.69 -10.17
C ARG A 80 -15.19 2.51 -9.20
N ARG A 81 -14.94 1.30 -9.72
CA ARG A 81 -14.93 0.06 -8.92
C ARG A 81 -13.51 -0.38 -8.62
N ALA A 82 -13.17 -0.45 -7.36
CA ALA A 82 -11.99 -1.15 -6.91
C ALA A 82 -12.25 -2.67 -6.98
N GLU A 83 -11.27 -3.44 -7.42
CA GLU A 83 -11.40 -4.88 -7.70
C GLU A 83 -12.06 -5.68 -6.57
N PHE A 84 -11.67 -5.45 -5.32
CA PHE A 84 -12.15 -6.20 -4.15
C PHE A 84 -13.25 -5.48 -3.36
N ALA A 85 -13.83 -4.40 -3.90
CA ALA A 85 -14.76 -3.56 -3.13
C ALA A 85 -16.14 -4.20 -2.90
N ASN A 86 -16.58 -5.07 -3.83
CA ASN A 86 -17.93 -5.62 -3.84
C ASN A 86 -17.97 -7.12 -4.20
N LEU A 87 -16.85 -7.84 -4.06
CA LEU A 87 -16.80 -9.27 -4.32
C LEU A 87 -17.50 -10.04 -3.21
N ASP A 88 -18.22 -11.11 -3.58
CA ASP A 88 -18.60 -12.15 -2.64
C ASP A 88 -17.40 -13.03 -2.28
N SER A 89 -17.59 -13.95 -1.34
CA SER A 89 -16.53 -14.84 -0.86
C SER A 89 -15.99 -15.75 -1.97
N HIS A 90 -16.84 -16.21 -2.87
CA HIS A 90 -16.44 -17.10 -3.96
C HIS A 90 -15.56 -16.39 -4.98
N GLU A 91 -16.00 -15.22 -5.49
CA GLU A 91 -15.20 -14.40 -6.42
C GLU A 91 -13.90 -13.93 -5.79
N ALA A 92 -13.94 -13.47 -4.54
CA ALA A 92 -12.75 -13.06 -3.81
C ALA A 92 -11.73 -14.20 -3.69
N ASN A 93 -12.20 -15.41 -3.36
CA ASN A 93 -11.36 -16.60 -3.29
C ASN A 93 -10.68 -16.94 -4.62
N LEU A 94 -11.42 -16.88 -5.74
CA LEU A 94 -10.86 -17.14 -7.07
C LEU A 94 -9.76 -16.12 -7.43
N ARG A 95 -10.00 -14.83 -7.19
CA ARG A 95 -9.02 -13.76 -7.49
C ARG A 95 -7.78 -13.86 -6.61
N LEU A 96 -7.96 -14.09 -5.31
CA LEU A 96 -6.84 -14.28 -4.38
C LEU A 96 -6.02 -15.51 -4.76
N LYS A 97 -6.64 -16.63 -5.11
CA LYS A 97 -5.96 -17.84 -5.59
C LYS A 97 -5.14 -17.57 -6.85
N GLY A 98 -5.70 -16.78 -7.79
CA GLY A 98 -4.97 -16.36 -8.99
C GLY A 98 -3.77 -15.46 -8.65
N ALA A 99 -3.97 -14.45 -7.81
CA ALA A 99 -2.94 -13.50 -7.42
C ALA A 99 -1.79 -14.18 -6.66
N THR A 100 -2.09 -14.93 -5.60
CA THR A 100 -1.07 -15.61 -4.79
C THR A 100 -0.27 -16.62 -5.61
N ARG A 101 -0.94 -17.41 -6.47
CA ARG A 101 -0.27 -18.36 -7.35
C ARG A 101 0.69 -17.67 -8.33
N GLN A 102 0.30 -16.54 -8.91
CA GLN A 102 1.16 -15.81 -9.84
C GLN A 102 2.35 -15.18 -9.13
N MET A 103 2.13 -14.55 -7.98
CA MET A 103 3.21 -13.96 -7.19
C MET A 103 4.20 -15.04 -6.71
N ALA A 104 3.72 -16.18 -6.22
CA ALA A 104 4.58 -17.30 -5.82
C ALA A 104 5.43 -17.83 -6.98
N LYS A 105 4.89 -17.93 -8.21
CA LYS A 105 5.68 -18.30 -9.42
C LYS A 105 6.79 -17.30 -9.73
N LEU A 106 6.65 -16.04 -9.34
CA LEU A 106 7.67 -15.00 -9.51
C LEU A 106 8.64 -14.93 -8.32
N GLY A 107 8.45 -15.79 -7.30
CA GLY A 107 9.27 -15.86 -6.10
C GLY A 107 8.90 -14.85 -5.02
N PHE A 108 7.67 -14.32 -5.04
CA PHE A 108 7.18 -13.40 -4.01
C PHE A 108 6.12 -14.06 -3.12
N GLU A 109 6.28 -13.91 -1.81
CA GLU A 109 5.29 -14.28 -0.83
C GLU A 109 4.94 -13.07 0.03
N SER A 110 3.67 -12.89 0.34
CA SER A 110 3.23 -11.78 1.19
C SER A 110 2.27 -12.29 2.27
N SER A 111 2.54 -11.96 3.51
CA SER A 111 1.65 -12.20 4.65
C SER A 111 0.65 -11.05 4.84
N ILE A 112 0.70 -10.01 4.00
CA ILE A 112 -0.17 -8.84 4.10
C ILE A 112 -0.92 -8.64 2.78
N PHE A 113 -2.22 -8.42 2.90
CA PHE A 113 -3.08 -8.05 1.78
C PHE A 113 -3.61 -6.62 1.92
N ALA A 114 -3.46 -5.82 0.87
CA ALA A 114 -4.07 -4.50 0.76
C ALA A 114 -4.78 -4.41 -0.60
N PRO A 115 -6.12 -4.40 -0.66
CA PRO A 115 -6.85 -4.37 -1.92
C PRO A 115 -6.60 -3.06 -2.68
N PRO A 116 -6.75 -3.05 -4.02
CA PRO A 116 -6.69 -1.82 -4.80
C PRO A 116 -7.65 -0.77 -4.25
N ARG A 117 -7.15 0.48 -4.17
CA ARG A 117 -7.86 1.61 -3.54
C ARG A 117 -8.26 1.38 -2.08
N TRP A 118 -7.65 0.40 -1.41
CA TRP A 118 -7.91 0.06 0.00
C TRP A 118 -9.36 -0.35 0.30
N ARG A 119 -10.13 -0.71 -0.75
CA ARG A 119 -11.55 -1.06 -0.61
C ARG A 119 -11.73 -2.57 -0.64
N MET A 120 -12.28 -3.09 0.45
CA MET A 120 -12.47 -4.52 0.69
C MET A 120 -13.91 -4.79 1.07
N SER A 121 -14.52 -5.80 0.43
CA SER A 121 -15.84 -6.31 0.79
C SER A 121 -15.77 -7.21 2.02
N PRO A 122 -16.89 -7.44 2.72
CA PRO A 122 -16.96 -8.44 3.78
C PRO A 122 -16.58 -9.85 3.28
N GLY A 123 -17.05 -10.26 2.09
CA GLY A 123 -16.70 -11.55 1.50
C GLY A 123 -15.21 -11.70 1.21
N THR A 124 -14.51 -10.62 0.84
CA THR A 124 -13.05 -10.64 0.72
C THR A 124 -12.39 -10.87 2.08
N LEU A 125 -12.81 -10.13 3.12
CA LEU A 125 -12.23 -10.26 4.46
C LEU A 125 -12.40 -11.69 5.02
N GLU A 126 -13.55 -12.32 4.77
CA GLU A 126 -13.90 -13.66 5.21
C GLU A 126 -12.92 -14.74 4.68
N VAL A 127 -12.46 -14.60 3.43
CA VAL A 127 -11.64 -15.64 2.78
C VAL A 127 -10.14 -15.45 2.95
N LEU A 128 -9.69 -14.28 3.37
CA LEU A 128 -8.24 -13.98 3.49
C LEU A 128 -7.47 -14.95 4.40
N PRO A 129 -8.00 -15.43 5.54
CA PRO A 129 -7.28 -16.40 6.37
C PRO A 129 -6.93 -17.70 5.65
N ASN A 130 -7.67 -18.06 4.58
CA ASN A 130 -7.42 -19.27 3.79
C ASN A 130 -6.14 -19.16 2.91
N PHE A 131 -5.55 -17.96 2.77
CA PHE A 131 -4.39 -17.67 1.93
C PHE A 131 -3.13 -17.34 2.71
N ALA A 132 -3.06 -17.74 3.98
CA ALA A 132 -1.92 -17.47 4.86
C ALA A 132 -1.60 -15.97 5.06
N PHE A 133 -2.55 -15.08 4.86
CA PHE A 133 -2.41 -13.69 5.26
C PHE A 133 -2.59 -13.55 6.77
N ASP A 134 -1.69 -12.82 7.39
CA ASP A 134 -1.74 -12.48 8.81
C ASP A 134 -2.41 -11.12 9.03
N VAL A 135 -2.31 -10.24 8.03
CA VAL A 135 -2.79 -8.86 8.09
C VAL A 135 -3.56 -8.48 6.82
N ALA A 136 -4.69 -7.81 6.99
CA ALA A 136 -5.41 -7.17 5.90
C ALA A 136 -5.56 -5.67 6.16
N VAL A 137 -5.34 -4.87 5.11
CA VAL A 137 -5.31 -3.42 5.24
C VAL A 137 -6.41 -2.80 4.39
N SER A 138 -7.30 -2.02 5.00
CA SER A 138 -8.42 -1.37 4.32
C SER A 138 -8.35 0.16 4.45
N THR A 139 -9.28 0.89 3.81
CA THR A 139 -9.40 2.35 3.94
C THR A 139 -9.55 2.79 5.41
N ARG A 140 -10.25 1.99 6.22
CA ARG A 140 -10.64 2.36 7.59
C ARG A 140 -9.69 1.84 8.67
N GLY A 141 -8.86 0.86 8.34
CA GLY A 141 -7.98 0.27 9.36
C GLY A 141 -7.18 -0.93 8.89
N ILE A 142 -6.55 -1.53 9.87
CA ILE A 142 -5.68 -2.70 9.75
C ILE A 142 -6.31 -3.83 10.56
N HIS A 143 -6.53 -4.95 9.92
CA HIS A 143 -7.07 -6.17 10.52
C HIS A 143 -5.94 -7.16 10.77
N GLU A 144 -5.68 -7.52 12.00
CA GLU A 144 -4.86 -8.68 12.34
C GLU A 144 -5.75 -9.93 12.25
N LEU A 145 -5.59 -10.71 11.19
CA LEU A 145 -6.51 -11.80 10.86
C LEU A 145 -6.47 -12.95 11.85
N ARG A 146 -5.32 -13.18 12.50
CA ARG A 146 -5.17 -14.27 13.49
C ARG A 146 -5.76 -13.93 14.85
N SER A 147 -5.53 -12.70 15.31
CA SER A 147 -6.01 -12.24 16.62
C SER A 147 -7.43 -11.69 16.57
N GLY A 148 -7.96 -11.39 15.38
CA GLY A 148 -9.21 -10.69 15.17
C GLY A 148 -9.17 -9.21 15.57
N LYS A 149 -8.00 -8.66 15.91
CA LYS A 149 -7.85 -7.28 16.33
C LYS A 149 -7.98 -6.33 15.15
N PHE A 150 -8.70 -5.24 15.35
CA PHE A 150 -8.86 -4.18 14.38
C PHE A 150 -8.28 -2.86 14.90
N HIS A 151 -7.32 -2.32 14.16
CA HIS A 151 -6.73 -1.02 14.44
C HIS A 151 -7.39 0.03 13.55
N GLN A 152 -8.26 0.83 14.14
CA GLN A 152 -8.94 1.90 13.40
C GLN A 152 -7.95 3.01 13.03
N THR A 153 -7.63 3.12 11.76
CA THR A 153 -6.74 4.16 11.21
C THR A 153 -7.04 4.38 9.74
N ARG A 154 -7.36 5.61 9.38
CA ARG A 154 -7.71 5.99 8.01
C ARG A 154 -6.45 6.10 7.14
N ASN A 155 -6.50 5.51 5.94
CA ASN A 155 -5.47 5.77 4.94
C ASN A 155 -5.65 7.17 4.32
N LEU A 156 -4.58 7.94 4.29
CA LEU A 156 -4.48 9.26 3.66
C LEU A 156 -3.73 9.10 2.32
N SER A 157 -4.51 9.03 1.23
CA SER A 157 -3.97 8.73 -0.11
C SER A 157 -3.73 9.98 -0.93
N PHE A 158 -2.56 10.06 -1.56
CA PHE A 158 -2.17 11.08 -2.51
C PHE A 158 -2.38 10.58 -3.95
N GLY A 159 -3.31 11.20 -4.66
CA GLY A 159 -3.46 11.02 -6.09
C GLY A 159 -4.45 9.97 -6.56
N GLU A 160 -5.29 9.41 -5.69
CA GLU A 160 -6.44 8.61 -6.09
C GLU A 160 -7.74 9.40 -5.87
N GLY A 161 -8.51 9.62 -6.96
CA GLY A 161 -9.76 10.36 -6.93
C GLY A 161 -9.58 11.87 -6.79
N PHE A 162 -10.33 12.53 -5.92
CA PHE A 162 -10.26 13.99 -5.67
C PHE A 162 -8.96 14.46 -5.01
N GLY A 163 -8.04 13.56 -4.68
CA GLY A 163 -6.77 13.86 -4.00
C GLY A 163 -5.78 14.72 -4.79
N ALA A 164 -6.01 14.93 -6.09
CA ALA A 164 -5.18 15.81 -6.92
C ALA A 164 -5.39 17.31 -6.65
N ALA A 165 -6.53 17.72 -6.07
CA ALA A 165 -6.78 19.13 -5.79
C ALA A 165 -5.87 19.65 -4.67
N LYS A 166 -5.24 20.81 -4.89
CA LYS A 166 -4.27 21.44 -3.94
C LYS A 166 -4.84 21.61 -2.53
N TRP A 167 -6.11 21.97 -2.40
CA TRP A 167 -6.78 22.14 -1.09
C TRP A 167 -6.92 20.79 -0.35
N TRP A 168 -7.19 19.71 -1.09
CA TRP A 168 -7.30 18.36 -0.53
C TRP A 168 -5.95 17.87 0.02
N ARG A 169 -4.87 18.06 -0.73
CA ARG A 169 -3.51 17.69 -0.27
C ARG A 169 -3.11 18.45 0.99
N ARG A 170 -3.45 19.75 1.08
CA ARG A 170 -3.24 20.53 2.31
C ARG A 170 -4.01 19.96 3.51
N ASN A 171 -5.23 19.48 3.29
CA ASN A 171 -6.02 18.85 4.34
C ASN A 171 -5.42 17.50 4.76
N ILE A 172 -4.86 16.72 3.83
CA ILE A 172 -4.13 15.48 4.15
C ILE A 172 -2.91 15.79 5.03
N ILE A 173 -2.08 16.76 4.67
CA ILE A 173 -0.90 17.16 5.45
C ILE A 173 -1.32 17.54 6.89
N ARG A 174 -2.32 18.38 7.04
CA ARG A 174 -2.84 18.78 8.38
C ARG A 174 -3.45 17.60 9.14
N ALA A 175 -4.11 16.67 8.44
CA ALA A 175 -4.69 15.49 9.07
C ALA A 175 -3.62 14.53 9.57
N ALA A 176 -2.55 14.32 8.79
CA ALA A 176 -1.39 13.52 9.18
C ALA A 176 -0.72 14.07 10.44
N GLU A 177 -0.39 15.36 10.44
CA GLU A 177 0.21 16.07 11.58
C GLU A 177 -0.67 15.98 12.84
N ARG A 178 -1.97 16.30 12.72
CA ARG A 178 -2.90 16.22 13.86
C ARG A 178 -3.08 14.80 14.40
N SER A 179 -3.04 13.78 13.53
CA SER A 179 -3.14 12.39 13.94
C SER A 179 -1.89 11.97 14.72
N ALA A 180 -0.71 12.36 14.25
CA ALA A 180 0.56 12.13 14.92
C ALA A 180 0.63 12.80 16.30
N LEU A 181 0.26 14.09 16.39
CA LEU A 181 0.20 14.84 17.66
C LEU A 181 -0.70 14.19 18.72
N ARG A 182 -1.71 13.44 18.27
CA ARG A 182 -2.62 12.67 19.18
C ARG A 182 -2.08 11.29 19.53
N GLY A 183 -0.88 10.94 19.09
CA GLY A 183 -0.29 9.62 19.27
C GLY A 183 -0.95 8.50 18.45
N ASN A 184 -1.74 8.85 17.42
CA ASN A 184 -2.38 7.87 16.56
C ASN A 184 -1.46 7.43 15.43
N THR A 185 -1.65 6.21 14.92
CA THR A 185 -0.99 5.73 13.72
C THR A 185 -1.42 6.56 12.50
N VAL A 186 -0.45 7.03 11.72
CA VAL A 186 -0.62 7.77 10.48
C VAL A 186 -0.30 6.85 9.30
N ARG A 187 -1.21 6.76 8.34
CA ARG A 187 -1.01 5.99 7.12
C ARG A 187 -1.03 6.92 5.91
N LEU A 188 0.08 6.97 5.19
CA LEU A 188 0.25 7.77 3.98
C LEU A 188 0.50 6.85 2.79
N SER A 189 -0.25 7.02 1.71
CA SER A 189 -0.05 6.26 0.48
C SER A 189 0.01 7.17 -0.74
N ILE A 190 0.82 6.79 -1.72
CA ILE A 190 0.90 7.45 -3.01
C ILE A 190 0.90 6.40 -4.12
N SER A 191 0.24 6.70 -5.24
CA SER A 191 0.31 5.88 -6.43
C SER A 191 1.51 6.24 -7.28
N GLY A 192 2.24 5.26 -7.81
CA GLY A 192 3.33 5.46 -8.77
C GLY A 192 2.94 6.34 -9.95
N ARG A 193 1.68 6.30 -10.38
CA ARG A 193 1.14 7.13 -11.46
C ARG A 193 1.17 8.62 -11.19
N ASN A 194 1.22 9.03 -9.93
CA ASN A 194 1.25 10.43 -9.53
C ASN A 194 2.67 10.97 -9.29
N LEU A 195 3.68 10.11 -9.41
CA LEU A 195 5.07 10.48 -9.14
C LEU A 195 5.69 11.37 -10.21
N ASN A 196 5.05 11.54 -11.36
CA ASN A 196 5.45 12.52 -12.37
C ASN A 196 5.03 13.96 -12.01
N ASP A 197 4.05 14.14 -11.11
CA ASP A 197 3.65 15.46 -10.62
C ASP A 197 4.52 15.87 -9.42
N ARG A 198 5.50 16.72 -9.68
CA ARG A 198 6.43 17.23 -8.65
C ARG A 198 5.72 17.87 -7.46
N LYS A 199 4.53 18.51 -7.68
CA LYS A 199 3.77 19.14 -6.60
C LYS A 199 3.11 18.09 -5.71
N VAL A 200 2.62 17.00 -6.29
CA VAL A 200 2.04 15.88 -5.53
C VAL A 200 3.13 15.21 -4.70
N VAL A 201 4.30 14.94 -5.29
CA VAL A 201 5.44 14.33 -4.58
C VAL A 201 5.91 15.24 -3.43
N SER A 202 6.11 16.54 -3.69
CA SER A 202 6.51 17.50 -2.65
C SER A 202 5.49 17.59 -1.50
N ASP A 203 4.19 17.63 -1.81
CA ASP A 203 3.14 17.63 -0.78
C ASP A 203 3.09 16.30 0.00
N PHE A 204 3.40 15.18 -0.65
CA PHE A 204 3.49 13.87 -0.02
C PHE A 204 4.66 13.80 0.97
N ILE A 205 5.86 14.17 0.54
CA ILE A 205 7.05 14.23 1.39
C ILE A 205 6.79 15.15 2.59
N LYS A 206 6.22 16.34 2.34
CA LYS A 206 5.84 17.25 3.42
C LYS A 206 4.85 16.63 4.42
N ALA A 207 3.94 15.76 3.98
CA ALA A 207 3.04 15.06 4.90
C ALA A 207 3.79 14.02 5.74
N VAL A 208 4.76 13.32 5.15
CA VAL A 208 5.66 12.38 5.85
C VAL A 208 6.45 13.12 6.91
N ASP A 209 7.15 14.19 6.55
CA ASP A 209 7.99 14.99 7.45
C ASP A 209 7.19 15.57 8.62
N ARG A 210 5.99 16.11 8.32
CA ARG A 210 5.12 16.66 9.37
C ARG A 210 4.62 15.60 10.35
N ALA A 211 4.29 14.41 9.85
CA ALA A 211 3.86 13.32 10.71
C ALA A 211 5.02 12.80 11.59
N ALA A 212 6.21 12.62 11.02
CA ALA A 212 7.40 12.21 11.75
C ALA A 212 7.81 13.26 12.81
N SER A 213 7.91 14.55 12.43
CA SER A 213 8.22 15.66 13.32
C SER A 213 7.18 15.82 14.44
N ALA A 214 5.92 15.43 14.20
CA ALA A 214 4.85 15.44 15.20
C ALA A 214 4.84 14.19 16.11
N GLY A 215 5.85 13.30 16.01
CA GLY A 215 6.09 12.18 16.93
C GLY A 215 5.58 10.83 16.45
N ALA A 216 5.04 10.71 15.22
CA ALA A 216 4.72 9.40 14.67
C ALA A 216 6.02 8.63 14.34
N GLN A 217 6.15 7.41 14.82
CA GLN A 217 7.37 6.60 14.67
C GLN A 217 7.39 5.94 13.29
N PRO A 218 8.41 6.22 12.44
CA PRO A 218 8.55 5.55 11.15
C PRO A 218 8.57 4.02 11.29
N ALA A 219 7.72 3.35 10.53
CA ALA A 219 7.63 1.89 10.51
C ALA A 219 7.02 1.42 9.18
N ASP A 220 7.10 0.14 8.89
CA ASP A 220 6.33 -0.51 7.83
C ASP A 220 5.15 -1.31 8.41
N TYR A 221 4.34 -1.89 7.53
CA TYR A 221 3.18 -2.69 7.97
C TYR A 221 3.57 -4.01 8.64
N GLY A 222 4.84 -4.41 8.61
CA GLY A 222 5.36 -5.60 9.29
C GLY A 222 5.22 -5.53 10.82
N VAL A 223 5.08 -4.35 11.41
CA VAL A 223 4.85 -4.19 12.86
C VAL A 223 3.54 -4.83 13.35
N PHE A 224 2.62 -5.13 12.43
CA PHE A 224 1.36 -5.84 12.72
C PHE A 224 1.44 -7.35 12.46
N LEU A 225 2.55 -7.85 11.94
CA LEU A 225 2.78 -9.28 11.80
C LEU A 225 3.11 -9.88 13.17
N THR A 226 2.44 -10.96 13.50
CA THR A 226 2.77 -11.72 14.71
C THR A 226 4.19 -12.28 14.54
N LYS A 227 5.11 -11.96 15.45
CA LYS A 227 6.43 -12.59 15.48
C LYS A 227 6.20 -14.10 15.64
N ARG A 228 6.66 -14.84 14.66
CA ARG A 228 6.71 -16.31 14.72
C ARG A 228 7.81 -16.78 15.65
#